data_b12de4e2af7e1635a3f82f34e40fa1c6
#
_entry.id   b12de4e2af7e1635a3f82f34e40fa1c6
#
_cell.length_a   1.000
_cell.length_b   1.000
_cell.length_c   1.000
_cell.angle_alpha   90.00
_cell.angle_beta   90.00
_cell.angle_gamma   90.00
#
_symmetry.space_group_name_H-M   'P 1'
#
loop_
_entity.id
_entity.type
_entity.pdbx_description
1 polymer ?
#
loop_
_entity_poly.entity_id
_entity_poly.type
_entity_poly.pdbx_seq_one_letter_code
_entity_poly.pdbx_strand_id
1 'polypeptide(L)'
;MHQFSRILAAAIALILLALPARAAWTTYRNDSGTTVPFPDLFAVRAGEGTPRGEVFTSTDGRARLHIFAFTNERNESPAQFIKRVIVDDRRKLTYERVARDFFVFSAPENDRILYRRCNFARDRMIHCVDLRYPRAEKRAFDGIVTRMSLALRPR
;
A
#
# COMPACT_ATOMS: atom_id res chain seq x y z
N MET A 1 -62.49 -14.11 -0.22
CA MET A 1 -61.38 -13.86 -1.18
C MET A 1 -60.58 -12.57 -0.84
N HIS A 2 -60.11 -12.39 0.41
CA HIS A 2 -59.36 -11.14 0.80
C HIS A 2 -58.13 -11.39 1.66
N GLN A 3 -57.53 -12.61 1.65
CA GLN A 3 -56.33 -12.91 2.47
C GLN A 3 -55.04 -13.06 1.69
N PHE A 4 -55.01 -13.05 0.38
CA PHE A 4 -53.77 -13.25 -0.42
C PHE A 4 -52.99 -11.96 -0.74
N SER A 5 -53.55 -10.76 -0.44
CA SER A 5 -52.94 -9.50 -0.84
C SER A 5 -51.96 -8.90 0.19
N ARG A 6 -51.83 -9.47 1.38
CA ARG A 6 -51.00 -8.90 2.48
C ARG A 6 -49.61 -9.50 2.62
N ILE A 7 -49.31 -10.60 1.94
CA ILE A 7 -48.03 -11.32 2.09
C ILE A 7 -47.01 -10.82 1.06
N LEU A 8 -47.41 -10.16 -0.01
CA LEU A 8 -46.49 -9.68 -1.08
C LEU A 8 -45.79 -8.35 -0.74
N ALA A 9 -46.31 -7.58 0.21
CA ALA A 9 -45.73 -6.26 0.55
C ALA A 9 -44.56 -6.31 1.54
N ALA A 10 -44.34 -7.43 2.25
CA ALA A 10 -43.29 -7.55 3.25
C ALA A 10 -41.93 -8.03 2.69
N ALA A 11 -41.91 -8.57 1.46
CA ALA A 11 -40.66 -9.12 0.88
C ALA A 11 -39.79 -8.09 0.14
N ILE A 12 -40.29 -6.89 -0.12
CA ILE A 12 -39.56 -5.86 -0.90
C ILE A 12 -38.72 -4.92 -0.03
N ALA A 13 -38.92 -4.90 1.29
CA ALA A 13 -38.28 -3.94 2.20
C ALA A 13 -36.89 -4.37 2.70
N LEU A 14 -36.34 -5.54 2.33
CA LEU A 14 -35.09 -6.05 2.89
C LEU A 14 -33.89 -6.06 1.94
N ILE A 15 -33.98 -5.43 0.75
CA ILE A 15 -32.89 -5.41 -0.26
C ILE A 15 -32.11 -4.09 -0.25
N LEU A 16 -32.44 -3.16 0.60
CA LEU A 16 -31.74 -1.88 0.68
C LEU A 16 -30.86 -1.84 1.90
N LEU A 17 -29.53 -1.97 1.71
CA LEU A 17 -28.46 -1.37 2.51
C LEU A 17 -27.21 -2.26 2.65
N ALA A 18 -26.82 -2.95 1.59
CA ALA A 18 -25.42 -3.32 1.47
C ALA A 18 -24.69 -2.25 0.61
N LEU A 19 -24.60 -1.03 1.14
CA LEU A 19 -23.61 -0.09 0.62
C LEU A 19 -22.24 -0.72 0.87
N PRO A 20 -21.39 -0.89 -0.16
CA PRO A 20 -20.03 -1.34 0.09
C PRO A 20 -19.41 -0.36 1.07
N ALA A 21 -18.99 -0.86 2.23
CA ALA A 21 -18.25 -0.07 3.20
C ALA A 21 -17.00 0.46 2.45
N ARG A 22 -17.02 1.71 2.04
CA ARG A 22 -15.83 2.36 1.49
C ARG A 22 -14.82 2.37 2.62
N ALA A 23 -13.71 1.67 2.44
CA ALA A 23 -12.59 1.73 3.36
C ALA A 23 -12.27 3.20 3.63
N ALA A 24 -12.33 3.63 4.88
CA ALA A 24 -11.88 4.95 5.28
C ALA A 24 -10.36 5.03 5.04
N TRP A 25 -9.86 6.23 4.79
CA TRP A 25 -8.46 6.48 4.51
C TRP A 25 -7.90 7.48 5.50
N THR A 26 -6.77 7.14 6.09
CA THR A 26 -6.01 8.01 7.01
C THR A 26 -4.74 8.48 6.32
N THR A 27 -4.31 9.71 6.57
CA THR A 27 -3.01 10.21 6.11
C THR A 27 -2.00 10.01 7.21
N TYR A 28 -0.99 9.18 6.93
CA TYR A 28 0.17 8.99 7.80
C TYR A 28 1.24 10.03 7.48
N ARG A 29 1.90 10.52 8.53
CA ARG A 29 3.08 11.36 8.43
C ARG A 29 4.07 10.95 9.53
N ASN A 30 5.33 10.72 9.17
CA ASN A 30 6.40 10.45 10.12
C ASN A 30 7.33 11.65 10.33
N ASP A 31 8.24 11.54 11.31
CA ASP A 31 9.20 12.59 11.63
C ASP A 31 10.21 12.87 10.50
N SER A 32 10.46 11.89 9.64
CA SER A 32 11.29 12.06 8.43
C SER A 32 10.57 12.81 7.30
N GLY A 33 9.31 13.25 7.51
CA GLY A 33 8.53 13.99 6.53
C GLY A 33 7.84 13.14 5.47
N THR A 34 7.89 11.80 5.54
CA THR A 34 7.14 10.93 4.64
C THR A 34 5.65 11.09 4.90
N THR A 35 4.89 11.40 3.85
CA THR A 35 3.43 11.50 3.92
C THR A 35 2.80 10.56 2.91
N VAL A 36 1.88 9.71 3.36
CA VAL A 36 1.14 8.78 2.49
C VAL A 36 -0.22 8.45 3.09
N PRO A 37 -1.31 8.44 2.30
CA PRO A 37 -2.59 7.91 2.73
C PRO A 37 -2.55 6.39 2.73
N PHE A 38 -3.22 5.76 3.69
CA PHE A 38 -3.47 4.33 3.69
C PHE A 38 -4.88 4.01 4.21
N PRO A 39 -5.47 2.87 3.84
CA PRO A 39 -6.80 2.50 4.29
C PRO A 39 -6.79 2.02 5.75
N ASP A 40 -7.92 2.18 6.43
CA ASP A 40 -8.16 1.79 7.81
C ASP A 40 -8.07 0.28 8.08
N LEU A 41 -7.97 -0.52 7.02
CA LEU A 41 -7.69 -1.95 7.15
C LEU A 41 -6.33 -2.23 7.81
N PHE A 42 -5.40 -1.24 7.85
CA PHE A 42 -4.11 -1.36 8.49
C PHE A 42 -4.10 -0.71 9.87
N ALA A 43 -3.61 -1.43 10.86
CA ALA A 43 -3.39 -0.92 12.21
C ALA A 43 -1.91 -0.98 12.59
N VAL A 44 -1.44 -0.02 13.40
CA VAL A 44 -0.08 -0.06 13.97
C VAL A 44 0.01 -1.24 14.93
N ARG A 45 1.02 -2.10 14.75
CA ARG A 45 1.41 -3.06 15.79
C ARG A 45 2.43 -2.41 16.72
N ALA A 46 2.08 -2.34 18.00
CA ALA A 46 3.02 -1.88 19.03
C ALA A 46 4.31 -2.71 18.99
N GLY A 47 5.47 -2.03 18.91
CA GLY A 47 6.79 -2.65 18.92
C GLY A 47 7.34 -3.10 17.57
N GLU A 48 6.63 -2.94 16.45
CA GLU A 48 7.13 -3.25 15.12
C GLU A 48 7.73 -2.03 14.39
N GLY A 49 7.87 -0.89 15.07
CA GLY A 49 8.59 0.27 14.52
C GLY A 49 10.06 -0.08 14.23
N THR A 50 10.57 0.38 13.12
CA THR A 50 11.99 0.30 12.80
C THR A 50 12.64 1.68 13.01
N PRO A 51 13.97 1.76 13.22
CA PRO A 51 14.65 3.06 13.33
C PRO A 51 14.45 3.98 12.11
N ARG A 52 13.91 3.43 11.00
CA ARG A 52 13.71 4.14 9.73
C ARG A 52 12.25 4.32 9.36
N GLY A 53 11.29 3.81 10.15
CA GLY A 53 9.87 3.90 9.79
C GLY A 53 8.96 3.03 10.64
N GLU A 54 7.70 2.97 10.24
CA GLU A 54 6.67 2.22 10.94
C GLU A 54 6.07 1.11 10.09
N VAL A 55 5.71 0.03 10.75
CA VAL A 55 5.08 -1.14 10.17
C VAL A 55 3.64 -1.25 10.65
N PHE A 56 2.74 -1.43 9.71
CA PHE A 56 1.31 -1.64 9.92
C PHE A 56 0.94 -3.02 9.40
N THR A 57 0.05 -3.69 10.09
CA THR A 57 -0.48 -4.99 9.65
C THR A 57 -1.98 -4.87 9.42
N SER A 58 -2.49 -5.52 8.38
CA SER A 58 -3.93 -5.59 8.15
C SER A 58 -4.64 -6.26 9.31
N THR A 59 -5.92 -5.94 9.53
CA THR A 59 -6.72 -6.47 10.64
C THR A 59 -6.80 -8.00 10.63
N ASP A 60 -6.70 -8.63 9.46
CA ASP A 60 -6.65 -10.08 9.27
C ASP A 60 -5.22 -10.67 9.34
N GLY A 61 -4.20 -9.83 9.53
CA GLY A 61 -2.79 -10.23 9.63
C GLY A 61 -2.13 -10.66 8.32
N ARG A 62 -2.84 -10.62 7.18
CA ARG A 62 -2.33 -11.19 5.92
C ARG A 62 -1.54 -10.20 5.06
N ALA A 63 -1.76 -8.90 5.22
CA ALA A 63 -1.01 -7.86 4.54
C ALA A 63 -0.17 -7.04 5.51
N ARG A 64 0.96 -6.53 5.03
CA ARG A 64 1.90 -5.72 5.81
C ARG A 64 2.32 -4.50 5.00
N LEU A 65 2.20 -3.34 5.62
CA LEU A 65 2.60 -2.05 5.09
C LEU A 65 3.79 -1.53 5.90
N HIS A 66 4.88 -1.15 5.24
CA HIS A 66 6.02 -0.48 5.86
C HIS A 66 6.21 0.88 5.20
N ILE A 67 6.17 1.94 5.98
CA ILE A 67 6.39 3.32 5.55
C ILE A 67 7.68 3.80 6.20
N PHE A 68 8.69 4.14 5.42
CA PHE A 68 10.02 4.45 5.92
C PHE A 68 10.75 5.49 5.07
N ALA A 69 11.80 6.07 5.65
CA ALA A 69 12.70 6.96 4.94
C ALA A 69 14.15 6.74 5.41
N PHE A 70 15.10 7.06 4.57
CA PHE A 70 16.51 7.01 4.88
C PHE A 70 17.32 7.98 3.99
N THR A 71 18.53 8.31 4.43
CA THR A 71 19.41 9.21 3.69
C THR A 71 20.01 8.53 2.46
N ASN A 72 20.03 9.22 1.34
CA ASN A 72 20.75 8.84 0.14
C ASN A 72 22.23 9.24 0.28
N GLU A 73 22.98 8.48 1.08
CA GLU A 73 24.38 8.81 1.44
C GLU A 73 25.29 8.92 0.23
N ARG A 74 25.03 8.11 -0.80
CA ARG A 74 25.84 8.06 -2.03
C ARG A 74 25.39 9.05 -3.09
N ASN A 75 24.33 9.82 -2.83
CA ASN A 75 23.72 10.73 -3.80
C ASN A 75 23.39 10.05 -5.15
N GLU A 76 22.93 8.81 -5.07
CA GLU A 76 22.57 8.01 -6.25
C GLU A 76 21.27 8.51 -6.87
N SER A 77 21.17 8.43 -8.18
CA SER A 77 19.88 8.52 -8.87
C SER A 77 19.02 7.28 -8.60
N PRO A 78 17.68 7.33 -8.80
CA PRO A 78 16.83 6.15 -8.68
C PRO A 78 17.34 4.95 -9.50
N ALA A 79 17.85 5.20 -10.72
CA ALA A 79 18.38 4.15 -11.59
C ALA A 79 19.67 3.50 -11.04
N GLN A 80 20.57 4.29 -10.46
CA GLN A 80 21.78 3.76 -9.85
C GLN A 80 21.45 2.97 -8.58
N PHE A 81 20.54 3.51 -7.76
CA PHE A 81 20.11 2.87 -6.52
C PHE A 81 19.47 1.51 -6.77
N ILE A 82 18.48 1.44 -7.65
CA ILE A 82 17.77 0.18 -7.94
C ILE A 82 18.71 -0.86 -8.58
N LYS A 83 19.63 -0.41 -9.43
CA LYS A 83 20.64 -1.29 -10.03
C LYS A 83 21.53 -1.94 -8.98
N ARG A 84 21.89 -1.20 -7.93
CA ARG A 84 22.75 -1.70 -6.83
C ARG A 84 22.00 -2.61 -5.88
N VAL A 85 20.74 -2.24 -5.52
CA VAL A 85 19.99 -2.91 -4.44
C VAL A 85 19.25 -4.16 -4.92
N ILE A 86 18.92 -4.24 -6.22
CA ILE A 86 18.07 -5.32 -6.77
C ILE A 86 18.83 -6.19 -7.78
N VAL A 87 20.18 -6.17 -7.75
CA VAL A 87 21.01 -6.89 -8.73
C VAL A 87 20.61 -8.36 -8.88
N ASP A 88 20.38 -9.06 -7.78
CA ASP A 88 20.11 -10.50 -7.79
C ASP A 88 18.62 -10.83 -8.03
N ASP A 89 17.72 -9.90 -7.76
CA ASP A 89 16.27 -10.12 -7.83
C ASP A 89 15.59 -9.55 -9.08
N ARG A 90 16.31 -8.83 -9.95
CA ARG A 90 15.72 -8.20 -11.16
C ARG A 90 15.00 -9.18 -12.07
N ARG A 91 15.49 -10.41 -12.19
CA ARG A 91 14.86 -11.45 -13.00
C ARG A 91 13.51 -11.93 -12.47
N LYS A 92 13.19 -11.59 -11.22
CA LYS A 92 11.93 -11.95 -10.55
C LYS A 92 10.91 -10.81 -10.54
N LEU A 93 11.27 -9.61 -11.04
CA LEU A 93 10.35 -8.48 -11.07
C LEU A 93 9.22 -8.74 -12.06
N THR A 94 7.98 -8.54 -11.61
CA THR A 94 6.79 -8.61 -12.49
C THR A 94 6.39 -7.23 -13.02
N TYR A 95 6.91 -6.18 -12.41
CA TYR A 95 6.74 -4.80 -12.83
C TYR A 95 7.93 -3.96 -12.34
N GLU A 96 8.45 -3.08 -13.19
CA GLU A 96 9.47 -2.09 -12.85
C GLU A 96 9.22 -0.80 -13.61
N ARG A 97 9.33 0.33 -12.94
CA ARG A 97 9.39 1.65 -13.53
C ARG A 97 10.38 2.51 -12.78
N VAL A 98 11.32 3.12 -13.51
CA VAL A 98 12.29 4.06 -12.98
C VAL A 98 12.10 5.39 -13.67
N ALA A 99 12.05 6.48 -12.89
CA ALA A 99 11.94 7.84 -13.35
C ALA A 99 13.09 8.69 -12.76
N ARG A 100 13.08 9.98 -13.05
CA ARG A 100 14.12 10.91 -12.58
C ARG A 100 14.20 10.99 -11.05
N ASP A 101 13.05 10.93 -10.37
CA ASP A 101 12.89 11.19 -8.95
C ASP A 101 12.19 10.06 -8.17
N PHE A 102 11.94 8.92 -8.81
CA PHE A 102 11.39 7.74 -8.15
C PHE A 102 11.73 6.45 -8.87
N PHE A 103 11.62 5.36 -8.15
CA PHE A 103 11.43 4.04 -8.72
C PHE A 103 10.24 3.32 -8.07
N VAL A 104 9.69 2.37 -8.80
CA VAL A 104 8.66 1.46 -8.32
C VAL A 104 8.88 0.08 -8.94
N PHE A 105 8.64 -0.95 -8.14
CA PHE A 105 8.64 -2.33 -8.64
C PHE A 105 7.64 -3.21 -7.91
N SER A 106 7.30 -4.33 -8.53
CA SER A 106 6.62 -5.45 -7.89
C SER A 106 7.41 -6.74 -8.11
N ALA A 107 7.47 -7.57 -7.09
CA ALA A 107 8.13 -8.87 -7.12
C ALA A 107 7.27 -9.93 -6.43
N PRO A 108 7.29 -11.20 -6.89
CA PRO A 108 6.69 -12.30 -6.15
C PRO A 108 7.56 -12.64 -4.93
N GLU A 109 6.93 -12.81 -3.77
CA GLU A 109 7.53 -13.35 -2.54
C GLU A 109 6.70 -14.56 -2.07
N ASN A 110 7.00 -15.76 -2.54
CA ASN A 110 6.22 -16.98 -2.31
C ASN A 110 4.75 -16.82 -2.76
N ASP A 111 3.81 -16.89 -1.82
CA ASP A 111 2.38 -16.69 -2.03
C ASP A 111 1.94 -15.20 -2.00
N ARG A 112 2.90 -14.28 -1.80
CA ARG A 112 2.67 -12.83 -1.69
C ARG A 112 3.23 -12.06 -2.88
N ILE A 113 2.83 -10.81 -2.95
CA ILE A 113 3.43 -9.80 -3.82
C ILE A 113 4.06 -8.74 -2.91
N LEU A 114 5.34 -8.44 -3.15
CA LEU A 114 5.96 -7.21 -2.68
C LEU A 114 5.74 -6.13 -3.73
N TYR A 115 5.17 -5.04 -3.30
CA TYR A 115 5.16 -3.77 -4.04
C TYR A 115 6.02 -2.77 -3.27
N ARG A 116 6.97 -2.11 -3.95
CA ARG A 116 7.78 -1.03 -3.39
C ARG A 116 7.76 0.19 -4.29
N ARG A 117 7.56 1.35 -3.69
CA ARG A 117 7.82 2.64 -4.32
C ARG A 117 8.72 3.48 -3.42
N CYS A 118 9.73 4.13 -4.02
CA CYS A 118 10.60 5.06 -3.34
C CYS A 118 10.71 6.36 -4.15
N ASN A 119 10.45 7.49 -3.51
CA ASN A 119 10.60 8.84 -4.06
C ASN A 119 11.87 9.48 -3.48
N PHE A 120 12.68 10.07 -4.35
CA PHE A 120 13.93 10.74 -4.02
C PHE A 120 13.69 12.24 -3.86
N ALA A 121 13.91 12.76 -2.66
CA ALA A 121 13.72 14.17 -2.34
C ALA A 121 14.99 14.99 -2.56
N ARG A 122 14.83 16.31 -2.64
CA ARG A 122 15.96 17.25 -2.87
C ARG A 122 16.90 17.36 -1.67
N ASP A 123 16.41 17.07 -0.47
CA ASP A 123 17.16 17.05 0.79
C ASP A 123 17.99 15.76 0.99
N ARG A 124 18.16 14.97 -0.06
CA ARG A 124 18.84 13.67 -0.06
C ARG A 124 18.13 12.59 0.73
N MET A 125 16.88 12.79 1.11
CA MET A 125 16.06 11.74 1.69
C MET A 125 15.42 10.87 0.61
N ILE A 126 15.29 9.58 0.90
CA ILE A 126 14.53 8.62 0.09
C ILE A 126 13.34 8.16 0.92
N HIS A 127 12.14 8.45 0.45
CA HIS A 127 10.87 8.12 1.11
C HIS A 127 10.23 6.93 0.42
N CYS A 128 9.99 5.86 1.18
CA CYS A 128 9.54 4.59 0.64
C CYS A 128 8.24 4.10 1.27
N VAL A 129 7.50 3.35 0.49
CA VAL A 129 6.39 2.50 0.93
C VAL A 129 6.58 1.10 0.36
N ASP A 130 6.52 0.10 1.25
CA ASP A 130 6.46 -1.32 0.92
C ASP A 130 5.09 -1.84 1.28
N LEU A 131 4.45 -2.56 0.36
CA LEU A 131 3.22 -3.27 0.64
C LEU A 131 3.40 -4.74 0.25
N ARG A 132 3.22 -5.64 1.24
CA ARG A 132 3.20 -7.08 1.05
C ARG A 132 1.80 -7.60 1.28
N TYR A 133 1.25 -8.28 0.29
CA TYR A 133 -0.13 -8.78 0.34
C TYR A 133 -0.28 -10.12 -0.39
N PRO A 134 -1.32 -10.92 -0.08
CA PRO A 134 -1.54 -12.21 -0.73
C PRO A 134 -1.72 -12.05 -2.25
N ARG A 135 -1.05 -12.89 -3.02
CA ARG A 135 -1.17 -12.89 -4.49
C ARG A 135 -2.60 -13.13 -4.96
N ALA A 136 -3.33 -13.97 -4.25
CA ALA A 136 -4.74 -14.24 -4.54
C ALA A 136 -5.65 -13.00 -4.43
N GLU A 137 -5.22 -11.99 -3.67
CA GLU A 137 -5.97 -10.75 -3.44
C GLU A 137 -5.49 -9.57 -4.30
N LYS A 138 -4.66 -9.82 -5.29
CA LYS A 138 -4.07 -8.76 -6.13
C LYS A 138 -5.10 -7.74 -6.61
N ARG A 139 -6.25 -8.18 -7.09
CA ARG A 139 -7.31 -7.27 -7.59
C ARG A 139 -7.84 -6.33 -6.51
N ALA A 140 -8.01 -6.80 -5.28
CA ALA A 140 -8.45 -5.99 -4.15
C ALA A 140 -7.40 -4.94 -3.76
N PHE A 141 -6.10 -5.29 -3.86
CA PHE A 141 -4.99 -4.42 -3.52
C PHE A 141 -4.56 -3.45 -4.63
N ASP A 142 -4.91 -3.69 -5.90
CA ASP A 142 -4.48 -2.84 -7.03
C ASP A 142 -4.90 -1.35 -6.84
N GLY A 143 -6.11 -1.10 -6.35
CA GLY A 143 -6.59 0.26 -6.05
C GLY A 143 -5.85 0.89 -4.87
N ILE A 144 -5.55 0.11 -3.83
CA ILE A 144 -4.80 0.54 -2.64
C ILE A 144 -3.38 0.93 -3.04
N VAL A 145 -2.68 0.04 -3.73
CA VAL A 145 -1.32 0.24 -4.26
C VAL A 145 -1.24 1.51 -5.11
N THR A 146 -2.17 1.66 -6.06
CA THR A 146 -2.20 2.82 -6.96
C THR A 146 -2.37 4.12 -6.18
N ARG A 147 -3.35 4.20 -5.28
CA ARG A 147 -3.63 5.40 -4.50
C ARG A 147 -2.47 5.78 -3.59
N MET A 148 -1.92 4.81 -2.84
CA MET A 148 -0.76 5.03 -1.98
C MET A 148 0.47 5.48 -2.78
N SER A 149 0.74 4.80 -3.88
CA SER A 149 1.87 5.08 -4.76
C SER A 149 1.84 6.51 -5.32
N LEU A 150 0.70 6.92 -5.87
CA LEU A 150 0.55 8.26 -6.45
C LEU A 150 0.54 9.37 -5.41
N ALA A 151 0.16 9.07 -4.19
CA ALA A 151 0.04 10.04 -3.10
C ALA A 151 1.25 10.10 -2.17
N LEU A 152 2.23 9.17 -2.30
CA LEU A 152 3.47 9.24 -1.53
C LEU A 152 4.20 10.58 -1.81
N ARG A 153 4.40 11.37 -0.76
CA ARG A 153 5.09 12.67 -0.86
C ARG A 153 6.23 12.73 0.15
N PRO A 154 7.42 13.22 -0.27
CA PRO A 154 8.36 13.84 0.65
C PRO A 154 7.78 15.17 1.15
N ARG A 155 8.22 15.60 2.31
CA ARG A 155 7.91 16.93 2.86
C ARG A 155 8.57 18.03 2.04
#